data_bf7d2d9ea5919c7838b5d4fafbf7025f
#
_entry.id   bf7d2d9ea5919c7838b5d4fafbf7025f
#
_cell.length_a   1.000
_cell.length_b   1.000
_cell.length_c   1.000
_cell.angle_alpha   90.00
_cell.angle_beta   90.00
_cell.angle_gamma   90.00
#
_symmetry.space_group_name_H-M   'P 1'
#
loop_
_entity.id
_entity.type
_entity.pdbx_description
1 polymer ?
#
loop_
_entity_poly.entity_id
_entity_poly.type
_entity_poly.pdbx_seq_one_letter_code
_entity_poly.pdbx_strand_id
1 'polypeptide(L)'
;SSNQYLRSDFRVMGLVGAAHGASHFFHLVLPPLFPILKEEFDVSYSALALLTTCFYGVSGIAQTLAGFLVDRFGARNILLGGLTLLAASVIGYGFATEFWMLLLFSLLAGLGNSVFHPADLTILTQKVTPLRLGKAYGVHAFSGNLGWATAPIFVIYASQLFNWQTALILSGLLGLFIVLFFVIFGSDLTDTKVGSKIRIDTTVFSLASLNQNL
;
A
#
# COMPACT_ATOMS: atom_id res chain seq x y z
N SER A 1 -28.42 -5.95 -15.69
CA SER A 1 -27.07 -6.55 -15.54
C SER A 1 -25.94 -5.51 -15.73
N SER A 2 -25.98 -4.59 -16.73
CA SER A 2 -24.92 -3.60 -16.95
C SER A 2 -24.69 -2.66 -15.76
N ASN A 3 -25.76 -2.23 -15.09
CA ASN A 3 -25.70 -1.38 -13.89
C ASN A 3 -25.07 -2.08 -12.68
N GLN A 4 -25.15 -3.39 -12.60
CA GLN A 4 -24.54 -4.17 -11.50
C GLN A 4 -23.01 -4.23 -11.67
N TYR A 5 -22.51 -4.49 -12.87
CA TYR A 5 -21.07 -4.45 -13.16
C TYR A 5 -20.48 -3.04 -12.96
N LEU A 6 -21.23 -2.00 -13.34
CA LEU A 6 -20.82 -0.61 -13.08
C LEU A 6 -20.59 -0.34 -11.59
N ARG A 7 -21.56 -0.69 -10.75
CA ARG A 7 -21.47 -0.47 -9.29
C ARG A 7 -20.34 -1.28 -8.66
N SER A 8 -20.11 -2.50 -9.13
CA SER A 8 -19.00 -3.35 -8.68
C SER A 8 -17.66 -2.72 -9.03
N ASP A 9 -17.44 -2.31 -10.28
CA ASP A 9 -16.17 -1.71 -10.71
C ASP A 9 -15.84 -0.43 -9.92
N PHE A 10 -16.79 0.49 -9.74
CA PHE A 10 -16.58 1.71 -8.97
C PHE A 10 -16.29 1.44 -7.50
N ARG A 11 -16.92 0.43 -6.91
CA ARG A 11 -16.63 0.01 -5.53
C ARG A 11 -15.21 -0.52 -5.38
N VAL A 12 -14.77 -1.39 -6.31
CA VAL A 12 -13.40 -1.89 -6.35
C VAL A 12 -12.39 -0.76 -6.49
N MET A 13 -12.61 0.14 -7.47
CA MET A 13 -11.76 1.30 -7.70
C MET A 13 -11.67 2.20 -6.45
N GLY A 14 -12.81 2.44 -5.78
CA GLY A 14 -12.87 3.26 -4.58
C GLY A 14 -12.13 2.64 -3.39
N LEU A 15 -12.32 1.33 -3.14
CA LEU A 15 -11.66 0.63 -2.05
C LEU A 15 -10.14 0.55 -2.26
N VAL A 16 -9.70 0.11 -3.45
CA VAL A 16 -8.27 0.03 -3.77
C VAL A 16 -7.66 1.42 -3.79
N GLY A 17 -8.37 2.42 -4.36
CA GLY A 17 -7.92 3.81 -4.35
C GLY A 17 -7.78 4.37 -2.94
N ALA A 18 -8.69 4.07 -2.02
CA ALA A 18 -8.58 4.50 -0.63
C ALA A 18 -7.37 3.87 0.08
N ALA A 19 -7.14 2.56 -0.10
CA ALA A 19 -5.99 1.86 0.44
C ALA A 19 -4.67 2.42 -0.13
N HIS A 20 -4.60 2.63 -1.45
CA HIS A 20 -3.43 3.18 -2.12
C HIS A 20 -3.16 4.63 -1.72
N GLY A 21 -4.20 5.46 -1.63
CA GLY A 21 -4.09 6.83 -1.12
C GLY A 21 -3.57 6.88 0.31
N ALA A 22 -4.01 5.96 1.19
CA ALA A 22 -3.47 5.83 2.54
C ALA A 22 -1.99 5.43 2.55
N SER A 23 -1.56 4.48 1.69
CA SER A 23 -0.16 4.12 1.55
C SER A 23 0.70 5.36 1.23
N HIS A 24 0.32 6.12 0.21
CA HIS A 24 1.03 7.34 -0.18
C HIS A 24 0.95 8.46 0.87
N PHE A 25 -0.16 8.57 1.58
CA PHE A 25 -0.28 9.46 2.74
C PHE A 25 0.80 9.13 3.79
N PHE A 26 0.97 7.85 4.12
CA PHE A 26 1.96 7.41 5.10
C PHE A 26 3.41 7.61 4.67
N HIS A 27 3.70 7.72 3.37
CA HIS A 27 5.04 8.08 2.87
C HIS A 27 5.51 9.43 3.40
N LEU A 28 4.60 10.37 3.63
CA LEU A 28 4.91 11.76 3.96
C LEU A 28 4.42 12.19 5.36
N VAL A 29 4.18 11.26 6.29
CA VAL A 29 3.80 11.62 7.67
C VAL A 29 4.99 12.06 8.52
N LEU A 30 6.18 11.51 8.29
CA LEU A 30 7.38 11.87 9.08
C LEU A 30 8.13 13.09 8.55
N PRO A 31 8.41 13.25 7.24
CA PRO A 31 9.27 14.32 6.75
C PRO A 31 8.86 15.73 7.17
N PRO A 32 7.56 16.10 7.19
CA PRO A 32 7.13 17.42 7.66
C PRO A 32 7.41 17.69 9.13
N LEU A 33 7.58 16.62 9.94
CA LEU A 33 7.87 16.68 11.36
C LEU A 33 9.38 16.71 11.67
N PHE A 34 10.26 16.58 10.68
CA PHE A 34 11.70 16.50 10.90
C PHE A 34 12.27 17.66 11.71
N PRO A 35 11.84 18.91 11.55
CA PRO A 35 12.33 20.00 12.43
C PRO A 35 12.01 19.75 13.91
N ILE A 36 10.81 19.26 14.21
CA ILE A 36 10.38 18.95 15.58
C ILE A 36 11.14 17.74 16.12
N LEU A 37 11.22 16.65 15.34
CA LEU A 37 11.87 15.42 15.74
C LEU A 37 13.39 15.58 15.94
N LYS A 38 14.00 16.49 15.17
CA LYS A 38 15.41 16.83 15.33
C LYS A 38 15.71 17.35 16.74
N GLU A 39 14.87 18.24 17.25
CA GLU A 39 15.03 18.83 18.58
C GLU A 39 14.62 17.86 19.68
N GLU A 40 13.51 17.11 19.48
CA GLU A 40 12.98 16.15 20.44
C GLU A 40 13.98 15.03 20.77
N PHE A 41 14.67 14.50 19.75
CA PHE A 41 15.58 13.35 19.89
C PHE A 41 17.06 13.77 19.86
N ASP A 42 17.36 15.04 19.77
CA ASP A 42 18.73 15.60 19.65
C ASP A 42 19.56 14.88 18.55
N VAL A 43 18.99 14.78 17.35
CA VAL A 43 19.60 14.08 16.23
C VAL A 43 19.81 15.01 15.02
N SER A 44 20.69 14.59 14.11
CA SER A 44 20.92 15.33 12.86
C SER A 44 19.82 15.08 11.81
N TYR A 45 19.69 15.97 10.82
CA TYR A 45 18.85 15.71 9.65
C TYR A 45 19.27 14.48 8.87
N SER A 46 20.56 14.13 8.87
CA SER A 46 21.07 12.89 8.25
C SER A 46 20.53 11.64 8.97
N ALA A 47 20.43 11.67 10.30
CA ALA A 47 19.81 10.61 11.08
C ALA A 47 18.30 10.50 10.75
N LEU A 48 17.59 11.63 10.66
CA LEU A 48 16.17 11.63 10.27
C LEU A 48 15.94 11.12 8.83
N ALA A 49 16.83 11.47 7.90
CA ALA A 49 16.78 10.95 6.54
C ALA A 49 16.92 9.42 6.49
N LEU A 50 17.60 8.82 7.50
CA LEU A 50 17.71 7.37 7.62
C LEU A 50 16.34 6.71 7.85
N LEU A 51 15.41 7.37 8.54
CA LEU A 51 14.04 6.87 8.71
C LEU A 51 13.37 6.65 7.35
N THR A 52 13.46 7.64 6.47
CA THR A 52 12.91 7.57 5.11
C THR A 52 13.65 6.52 4.27
N THR A 53 14.97 6.45 4.40
CA THR A 53 15.79 5.46 3.69
C THR A 53 15.44 4.04 4.13
N CYS A 54 15.26 3.79 5.42
CA CYS A 54 14.82 2.50 5.94
C CYS A 54 13.43 2.12 5.42
N PHE A 55 12.49 3.06 5.45
CA PHE A 55 11.14 2.84 4.93
C PHE A 55 11.15 2.44 3.45
N TYR A 56 11.74 3.27 2.58
CA TYR A 56 11.74 2.99 1.13
C TYR A 56 12.66 1.83 0.76
N GLY A 57 13.79 1.67 1.45
CA GLY A 57 14.71 0.56 1.21
C GLY A 57 14.05 -0.80 1.49
N VAL A 58 13.42 -0.94 2.67
CA VAL A 58 12.68 -2.18 3.01
C VAL A 58 11.49 -2.37 2.09
N SER A 59 10.73 -1.31 1.82
CA SER A 59 9.58 -1.39 0.93
C SER A 59 9.97 -1.87 -0.47
N GLY A 60 11.02 -1.30 -1.06
CA GLY A 60 11.50 -1.67 -2.39
C GLY A 60 12.03 -3.11 -2.46
N ILE A 61 12.84 -3.53 -1.48
CA ILE A 61 13.37 -4.90 -1.43
C ILE A 61 12.24 -5.92 -1.20
N ALA A 62 11.38 -5.68 -0.21
CA ALA A 62 10.31 -6.62 0.14
C ALA A 62 9.22 -6.70 -0.93
N GLN A 63 9.02 -5.64 -1.73
CA GLN A 63 8.04 -5.63 -2.83
C GLN A 63 8.33 -6.69 -3.88
N THR A 64 9.61 -7.06 -4.10
CA THR A 64 9.97 -8.13 -5.05
C THR A 64 9.44 -9.50 -4.61
N LEU A 65 9.30 -9.69 -3.29
CA LEU A 65 8.78 -10.93 -2.69
C LEU A 65 7.26 -10.87 -2.46
N ALA A 66 6.69 -9.68 -2.40
CA ALA A 66 5.27 -9.49 -2.09
C ALA A 66 4.35 -10.13 -3.14
N GLY A 67 4.78 -10.22 -4.42
CA GLY A 67 4.04 -10.93 -5.45
C GLY A 67 3.77 -12.38 -5.10
N PHE A 68 4.76 -13.12 -4.61
CA PHE A 68 4.61 -14.51 -4.17
C PHE A 68 3.63 -14.66 -3.00
N LEU A 69 3.62 -13.68 -2.08
CA LEU A 69 2.66 -13.68 -0.97
C LEU A 69 1.23 -13.43 -1.47
N VAL A 70 1.08 -12.51 -2.43
CA VAL A 70 -0.22 -12.23 -3.08
C VAL A 70 -0.75 -13.48 -3.76
N ASP A 71 0.07 -14.20 -4.54
CA ASP A 71 -0.31 -15.41 -5.23
C ASP A 71 -0.71 -16.55 -4.26
N ARG A 72 -0.03 -16.63 -3.11
CA ARG A 72 -0.24 -17.70 -2.13
C ARG A 72 -1.42 -17.45 -1.19
N PHE A 73 -1.57 -16.23 -0.71
CA PHE A 73 -2.50 -15.86 0.37
C PHE A 73 -3.68 -15.01 -0.09
N GLY A 74 -3.64 -14.57 -1.36
CA GLY A 74 -4.64 -13.72 -1.97
C GLY A 74 -4.38 -12.22 -1.79
N ALA A 75 -4.63 -11.46 -2.86
CA ALA A 75 -4.32 -10.03 -2.92
C ALA A 75 -5.05 -9.22 -1.85
N ARG A 76 -6.33 -9.52 -1.60
CA ARG A 76 -7.12 -8.83 -0.57
C ARG A 76 -6.53 -8.97 0.83
N ASN A 77 -6.17 -10.20 1.23
CA ASN A 77 -5.67 -10.48 2.58
C ASN A 77 -4.28 -9.84 2.79
N ILE A 78 -3.43 -9.92 1.78
CA ILE A 78 -2.10 -9.32 1.80
C ILE A 78 -2.20 -7.79 1.86
N LEU A 79 -3.08 -7.17 1.08
CA LEU A 79 -3.31 -5.72 1.12
C LEU A 79 -3.79 -5.27 2.52
N LEU A 80 -4.77 -5.98 3.10
CA LEU A 80 -5.26 -5.68 4.46
C LEU A 80 -4.16 -5.84 5.51
N GLY A 81 -3.38 -6.91 5.44
CA GLY A 81 -2.25 -7.16 6.34
C GLY A 81 -1.20 -6.04 6.25
N GLY A 82 -0.83 -5.67 5.04
CA GLY A 82 0.12 -4.58 4.79
C GLY A 82 -0.37 -3.22 5.29
N LEU A 83 -1.62 -2.85 4.98
CA LEU A 83 -2.21 -1.60 5.45
C LEU A 83 -2.33 -1.57 6.99
N THR A 84 -2.68 -2.70 7.61
CA THR A 84 -2.75 -2.81 9.07
C THR A 84 -1.36 -2.62 9.71
N LEU A 85 -0.34 -3.31 9.18
CA LEU A 85 1.04 -3.18 9.67
C LEU A 85 1.56 -1.76 9.50
N LEU A 86 1.32 -1.15 8.34
CA LEU A 86 1.71 0.22 8.04
C LEU A 86 1.04 1.22 9.00
N ALA A 87 -0.28 1.13 9.17
CA ALA A 87 -1.04 1.99 10.08
C ALA A 87 -0.62 1.81 11.56
N ALA A 88 -0.41 0.56 12.00
CA ALA A 88 0.09 0.26 13.34
C ALA A 88 1.50 0.81 13.57
N SER A 89 2.37 0.75 12.57
CA SER A 89 3.72 1.32 12.65
C SER A 89 3.68 2.85 12.79
N VAL A 90 2.76 3.51 12.08
CA VAL A 90 2.57 4.96 12.18
C VAL A 90 2.01 5.35 13.55
N ILE A 91 1.11 4.55 14.13
CA ILE A 91 0.70 4.72 15.54
C ILE A 91 1.91 4.53 16.46
N GLY A 92 2.74 3.53 16.19
CA GLY A 92 3.96 3.25 16.94
C GLY A 92 4.93 4.42 16.98
N TYR A 93 5.09 5.16 15.89
CA TYR A 93 5.88 6.40 15.90
C TYR A 93 5.41 7.38 16.99
N GLY A 94 4.10 7.52 17.20
CA GLY A 94 3.54 8.42 18.20
C GLY A 94 3.83 8.01 19.65
N PHE A 95 4.27 6.78 19.89
CA PHE A 95 4.71 6.27 21.19
C PHE A 95 6.24 6.18 21.34
N ALA A 96 6.99 6.65 20.34
CA ALA A 96 8.44 6.60 20.40
C ALA A 96 8.99 7.58 21.45
N THR A 97 9.79 7.08 22.38
CA THR A 97 10.52 7.85 23.38
C THR A 97 12.01 7.92 23.07
N GLU A 98 12.49 7.08 22.15
CA GLU A 98 13.88 6.99 21.75
C GLU A 98 13.97 6.92 20.22
N PHE A 99 15.02 7.51 19.64
CA PHE A 99 15.20 7.57 18.19
C PHE A 99 15.22 6.19 17.50
N TRP A 100 15.81 5.17 18.13
CA TRP A 100 15.83 3.81 17.59
C TRP A 100 14.43 3.20 17.39
N MET A 101 13.42 3.64 18.20
CA MET A 101 12.04 3.19 18.02
C MET A 101 11.46 3.72 16.70
N LEU A 102 11.79 4.96 16.33
CA LEU A 102 11.41 5.50 15.02
C LEU A 102 12.03 4.68 13.87
N LEU A 103 13.29 4.26 14.00
CA LEU A 103 13.94 3.38 13.03
C LEU A 103 13.21 2.03 12.92
N LEU A 104 12.91 1.40 14.06
CA LEU A 104 12.17 0.13 14.08
C LEU A 104 10.82 0.25 13.37
N PHE A 105 10.04 1.28 13.71
CA PHE A 105 8.74 1.49 13.07
C PHE A 105 8.87 1.88 11.59
N SER A 106 9.96 2.54 11.17
CA SER A 106 10.22 2.81 9.75
C SER A 106 10.47 1.52 8.96
N LEU A 107 11.19 0.57 9.52
CA LEU A 107 11.39 -0.76 8.91
C LEU A 107 10.05 -1.52 8.79
N LEU A 108 9.26 -1.55 9.87
CA LEU A 108 7.95 -2.21 9.89
C LEU A 108 6.95 -1.53 8.93
N ALA A 109 6.94 -0.20 8.90
CA ALA A 109 6.12 0.57 7.96
C ALA A 109 6.52 0.29 6.50
N GLY A 110 7.82 0.23 6.20
CA GLY A 110 8.34 -0.14 4.88
C GLY A 110 7.90 -1.55 4.48
N LEU A 111 7.95 -2.50 5.40
CA LEU A 111 7.46 -3.87 5.17
C LEU A 111 5.96 -3.88 4.88
N GLY A 112 5.15 -3.17 5.67
CA GLY A 112 3.72 -3.01 5.42
C GLY A 112 3.42 -2.36 4.08
N ASN A 113 4.25 -1.39 3.66
CA ASN A 113 4.09 -0.69 2.39
C ASN A 113 4.44 -1.54 1.16
N SER A 114 5.29 -2.54 1.30
CA SER A 114 5.82 -3.33 0.17
C SER A 114 4.77 -4.08 -0.63
N VAL A 115 3.61 -4.36 -0.05
CA VAL A 115 2.59 -5.21 -0.66
C VAL A 115 1.61 -4.46 -1.57
N PHE A 116 1.57 -3.11 -1.50
CA PHE A 116 0.51 -2.34 -2.15
C PHE A 116 0.49 -2.51 -3.66
N HIS A 117 1.58 -2.23 -4.36
CA HIS A 117 1.58 -2.34 -5.82
C HIS A 117 1.23 -3.76 -6.33
N PRO A 118 1.83 -4.85 -5.82
CA PRO A 118 1.44 -6.19 -6.26
C PRO A 118 -0.02 -6.52 -5.96
N ALA A 119 -0.52 -6.17 -4.77
CA ALA A 119 -1.88 -6.48 -4.37
C ALA A 119 -2.92 -5.60 -5.10
N ASP A 120 -2.69 -4.29 -5.15
CA ASP A 120 -3.60 -3.34 -5.81
C ASP A 120 -3.80 -3.68 -7.28
N LEU A 121 -2.70 -3.88 -8.02
CA LEU A 121 -2.76 -4.18 -9.44
C LEU A 121 -3.43 -5.54 -9.70
N THR A 122 -3.18 -6.52 -8.83
CA THR A 122 -3.85 -7.83 -8.92
C THR A 122 -5.36 -7.69 -8.71
N ILE A 123 -5.80 -6.94 -7.67
CA ILE A 123 -7.24 -6.74 -7.43
C ILE A 123 -7.88 -5.99 -8.61
N LEU A 124 -7.27 -4.90 -9.09
CA LEU A 124 -7.81 -4.11 -10.19
C LEU A 124 -7.94 -4.95 -11.46
N THR A 125 -6.91 -5.71 -11.84
CA THR A 125 -6.93 -6.52 -13.06
C THR A 125 -7.91 -7.68 -12.99
N GLN A 126 -8.12 -8.27 -11.81
CA GLN A 126 -9.03 -9.41 -11.63
C GLN A 126 -10.51 -9.00 -11.48
N LYS A 127 -10.77 -7.81 -10.91
CA LYS A 127 -12.12 -7.44 -10.48
C LYS A 127 -12.77 -6.34 -11.31
N VAL A 128 -11.99 -5.54 -12.03
CA VAL A 128 -12.51 -4.46 -12.87
C VAL A 128 -12.67 -4.95 -14.31
N THR A 129 -13.78 -4.61 -14.95
CA THR A 129 -14.05 -4.92 -16.35
C THR A 129 -12.93 -4.38 -17.27
N PRO A 130 -12.42 -5.13 -18.25
CA PRO A 130 -11.31 -4.70 -19.12
C PRO A 130 -11.51 -3.33 -19.75
N LEU A 131 -12.74 -3.00 -20.17
CA LEU A 131 -13.08 -1.69 -20.75
C LEU A 131 -12.87 -0.50 -19.78
N ARG A 132 -12.75 -0.75 -18.47
CA ARG A 132 -12.58 0.30 -17.44
C ARG A 132 -11.26 0.26 -16.72
N LEU A 133 -10.35 -0.64 -17.09
CA LEU A 133 -9.03 -0.73 -16.46
C LEU A 133 -8.25 0.58 -16.55
N GLY A 134 -8.33 1.29 -17.67
CA GLY A 134 -7.71 2.61 -17.79
C GLY A 134 -8.23 3.63 -16.77
N LYS A 135 -9.55 3.61 -16.48
CA LYS A 135 -10.13 4.44 -15.41
C LYS A 135 -9.68 3.98 -14.03
N ALA A 136 -9.60 2.67 -13.81
CA ALA A 136 -9.14 2.11 -12.54
C ALA A 136 -7.71 2.54 -12.21
N TYR A 137 -6.81 2.46 -13.17
CA TYR A 137 -5.43 2.94 -13.00
C TYR A 137 -5.36 4.46 -12.83
N GLY A 138 -6.23 5.22 -13.52
CA GLY A 138 -6.34 6.66 -13.31
C GLY A 138 -6.78 7.01 -11.89
N VAL A 139 -7.80 6.34 -11.34
CA VAL A 139 -8.25 6.52 -9.94
C VAL A 139 -7.14 6.12 -8.97
N HIS A 140 -6.47 5.00 -9.21
CA HIS A 140 -5.35 4.53 -8.40
C HIS A 140 -4.21 5.57 -8.35
N ALA A 141 -3.75 6.06 -9.50
CA ALA A 141 -2.70 7.08 -9.55
C ALA A 141 -3.14 8.40 -8.91
N PHE A 142 -4.37 8.84 -9.16
CA PHE A 142 -4.92 10.05 -8.56
C PHE A 142 -5.00 9.96 -7.04
N SER A 143 -5.47 8.84 -6.50
CA SER A 143 -5.57 8.62 -5.05
C SER A 143 -4.21 8.65 -4.37
N GLY A 144 -3.18 8.06 -4.98
CA GLY A 144 -1.80 8.15 -4.49
C GLY A 144 -1.29 9.59 -4.41
N ASN A 145 -1.46 10.37 -5.49
CA ASN A 145 -1.08 11.78 -5.51
C ASN A 145 -1.85 12.60 -4.46
N LEU A 146 -3.14 12.31 -4.26
CA LEU A 146 -3.95 12.94 -3.23
C LEU A 146 -3.43 12.62 -1.82
N GLY A 147 -3.02 11.36 -1.59
CA GLY A 147 -2.38 10.94 -0.35
C GLY A 147 -1.11 11.75 -0.06
N TRP A 148 -0.21 11.89 -1.04
CA TRP A 148 0.99 12.71 -0.89
C TRP A 148 0.68 14.19 -0.62
N ALA A 149 -0.32 14.76 -1.31
CA ALA A 149 -0.66 16.16 -1.14
C ALA A 149 -1.30 16.45 0.23
N THR A 150 -2.10 15.52 0.76
CA THR A 150 -2.85 15.74 2.00
C THR A 150 -2.04 15.43 3.27
N ALA A 151 -1.05 14.53 3.20
CA ALA A 151 -0.28 14.12 4.37
C ALA A 151 0.45 15.29 5.07
N PRO A 152 1.25 16.14 4.40
CA PRO A 152 1.92 17.25 5.05
C PRO A 152 0.94 18.22 5.70
N ILE A 153 -0.17 18.51 5.01
CA ILE A 153 -1.21 19.43 5.50
C ILE A 153 -1.80 18.89 6.79
N PHE A 154 -2.23 17.63 6.78
CA PHE A 154 -2.85 16.98 7.93
C PHE A 154 -1.89 16.92 9.12
N VAL A 155 -0.66 16.44 8.90
CA VAL A 155 0.30 16.18 9.97
C VAL A 155 0.79 17.49 10.60
N ILE A 156 1.08 18.52 9.80
CA ILE A 156 1.50 19.84 10.33
C ILE A 156 0.34 20.44 11.12
N TYR A 157 -0.87 20.47 10.58
CA TYR A 157 -2.02 21.04 11.27
C TYR A 157 -2.34 20.29 12.58
N ALA A 158 -2.36 18.97 12.57
CA ALA A 158 -2.60 18.16 13.75
C ALA A 158 -1.48 18.34 14.81
N SER A 159 -0.21 18.47 14.38
CA SER A 159 0.90 18.69 15.30
C SER A 159 0.87 20.07 15.97
N GLN A 160 0.34 21.08 15.29
CA GLN A 160 0.15 22.42 15.84
C GLN A 160 -1.03 22.48 16.81
N LEU A 161 -2.11 21.73 16.55
CA LEU A 161 -3.27 21.69 17.43
C LEU A 161 -3.03 20.87 18.71
N PHE A 162 -2.21 19.86 18.63
CA PHE A 162 -1.94 18.91 19.72
C PHE A 162 -0.43 18.81 19.98
N ASN A 163 0.20 17.82 19.39
CA ASN A 163 1.63 17.55 19.37
C ASN A 163 1.95 16.57 18.23
N TRP A 164 3.24 16.34 17.95
CA TRP A 164 3.67 15.44 16.89
C TRP A 164 3.26 13.98 17.13
N GLN A 165 3.24 13.54 18.39
CA GLN A 165 2.83 12.18 18.79
C GLN A 165 1.37 11.95 18.42
N THR A 166 0.49 12.85 18.84
CA THR A 166 -0.96 12.77 18.54
C THR A 166 -1.22 12.84 17.03
N ALA A 167 -0.47 13.68 16.30
CA ALA A 167 -0.61 13.78 14.84
C ALA A 167 -0.33 12.43 14.15
N LEU A 168 0.71 11.70 14.59
CA LEU A 168 1.05 10.39 14.06
C LEU A 168 0.05 9.31 14.50
N ILE A 169 -0.41 9.33 15.74
CA ILE A 169 -1.46 8.42 16.22
C ILE A 169 -2.76 8.62 15.41
N LEU A 170 -3.20 9.86 15.22
CA LEU A 170 -4.39 10.16 14.41
C LEU A 170 -4.22 9.72 12.94
N SER A 171 -3.03 9.92 12.38
CA SER A 171 -2.69 9.42 11.04
C SER A 171 -2.86 7.91 10.93
N GLY A 172 -2.30 7.16 11.87
CA GLY A 172 -2.40 5.70 11.89
C GLY A 172 -3.83 5.21 12.16
N LEU A 173 -4.60 5.89 13.03
CA LEU A 173 -6.01 5.59 13.25
C LEU A 173 -6.86 5.79 11.99
N LEU A 174 -6.55 6.81 11.18
CA LEU A 174 -7.17 6.99 9.85
C LEU A 174 -6.91 5.77 8.96
N GLY A 175 -5.69 5.23 8.97
CA GLY A 175 -5.36 4.00 8.25
C GLY A 175 -6.15 2.79 8.74
N LEU A 176 -6.27 2.60 10.06
CA LEU A 176 -7.07 1.51 10.63
C LEU A 176 -8.57 1.68 10.31
N PHE A 177 -9.06 2.91 10.25
CA PHE A 177 -10.42 3.17 9.78
C PHE A 177 -10.62 2.72 8.33
N ILE A 178 -9.64 2.96 7.44
CA ILE A 178 -9.69 2.48 6.06
C ILE A 178 -9.63 0.94 6.02
N VAL A 179 -8.83 0.29 6.88
CA VAL A 179 -8.85 -1.18 7.03
C VAL A 179 -10.23 -1.68 7.38
N LEU A 180 -10.86 -1.09 8.41
CA LEU A 180 -12.20 -1.47 8.84
C LEU A 180 -13.22 -1.30 7.70
N PHE A 181 -13.15 -0.17 7.00
CA PHE A 181 -14.02 0.10 5.86
C PHE A 181 -13.82 -0.95 4.74
N PHE A 182 -12.56 -1.31 4.46
CA PHE A 182 -12.23 -2.34 3.48
C PHE A 182 -12.70 -3.73 3.92
N VAL A 183 -12.63 -4.06 5.21
CA VAL A 183 -13.15 -5.33 5.75
C VAL A 183 -14.67 -5.42 5.56
N ILE A 184 -15.40 -4.35 5.89
CA ILE A 184 -16.87 -4.30 5.81
C ILE A 184 -17.36 -4.35 4.36
N PHE A 185 -16.76 -3.53 3.50
CA PHE A 185 -17.24 -3.33 2.13
C PHE A 185 -16.46 -4.10 1.07
N GLY A 186 -15.36 -4.73 1.41
CA GLY A 186 -14.46 -5.44 0.49
C GLY A 186 -14.66 -6.97 0.45
N SER A 187 -15.79 -7.49 0.93
CA SER A 187 -16.04 -8.96 0.94
C SER A 187 -15.95 -9.60 -0.46
N ASP A 188 -16.38 -8.87 -1.49
CA ASP A 188 -16.41 -9.36 -2.88
C ASP A 188 -15.02 -9.31 -3.56
N LEU A 189 -14.02 -8.72 -2.88
CA LEU A 189 -12.64 -8.64 -3.37
C LEU A 189 -11.81 -9.89 -3.07
N THR A 190 -12.42 -10.91 -2.45
CA THR A 190 -11.78 -12.21 -2.28
C THR A 190 -11.40 -12.80 -3.64
N ASP A 191 -10.17 -13.30 -3.72
CA ASP A 191 -9.69 -13.90 -4.96
C ASP A 191 -10.64 -15.02 -5.39
N THR A 192 -11.16 -14.92 -6.59
CA THR A 192 -11.64 -16.11 -7.28
C THR A 192 -10.39 -17.00 -7.40
N LYS A 193 -10.35 -18.13 -6.69
CA LYS A 193 -9.31 -19.14 -6.88
C LYS A 193 -9.18 -19.33 -8.38
N VAL A 194 -8.15 -18.77 -8.97
CA VAL A 194 -7.76 -19.10 -10.33
C VAL A 194 -7.35 -20.55 -10.21
N GLY A 195 -8.27 -21.42 -10.59
CA GLY A 195 -8.00 -22.85 -10.61
C GLY A 195 -6.71 -23.02 -11.37
N SER A 196 -5.75 -23.67 -10.77
CA SER A 196 -4.44 -24.03 -11.28
C SER A 196 -4.56 -24.81 -12.59
N LYS A 197 -4.78 -24.10 -13.69
CA LYS A 197 -4.70 -24.61 -15.05
C LYS A 197 -4.15 -23.54 -15.97
N ILE A 198 -2.96 -23.02 -15.65
CA ILE A 198 -2.04 -22.77 -16.74
C ILE A 198 -1.60 -24.18 -17.17
N ARG A 199 -2.40 -24.82 -18.01
CA ARG A 199 -1.89 -25.84 -18.93
C ARG A 199 -0.90 -25.05 -19.80
N ILE A 200 0.38 -25.14 -19.48
CA ILE A 200 1.43 -24.81 -20.44
C ILE A 200 1.16 -25.80 -21.56
N ASP A 201 0.58 -25.31 -22.66
CA ASP A 201 0.41 -26.08 -23.87
C ASP A 201 1.82 -26.31 -24.42
N THR A 202 2.44 -27.41 -24.00
CA THR A 202 3.78 -27.82 -24.42
C THR A 202 3.85 -28.15 -25.91
N THR A 203 2.71 -28.11 -26.62
CA THR A 203 2.67 -28.33 -28.07
C THR A 203 3.28 -27.17 -28.87
N VAL A 204 3.40 -25.96 -28.28
CA VAL A 204 4.00 -24.81 -28.97
C VAL A 204 5.54 -24.87 -28.99
N PHE A 205 6.17 -25.69 -28.15
CA PHE A 205 7.63 -25.90 -28.10
C PHE A 205 8.06 -27.28 -28.63
N SER A 206 7.29 -27.90 -29.51
CA SER A 206 7.73 -29.07 -30.23
C SER A 206 8.76 -28.64 -31.26
N LEU A 207 10.02 -29.06 -31.05
CA LEU A 207 11.12 -28.92 -32.03
C LEU A 207 10.86 -29.58 -33.40
N ALA A 208 9.68 -30.21 -33.57
CA ALA A 208 9.24 -30.82 -34.81
C ALA A 208 8.85 -29.82 -35.92
N SER A 209 8.58 -28.55 -35.54
CA SER A 209 8.23 -27.51 -36.55
C SER A 209 9.45 -26.86 -37.24
N LEU A 210 10.67 -27.15 -36.77
CA LEU A 210 11.91 -26.60 -37.37
C LEU A 210 12.46 -27.44 -38.52
N ASN A 211 11.90 -28.59 -38.81
CA ASN A 211 12.48 -29.53 -39.78
C ASN A 211 11.69 -29.65 -41.09
N GLN A 212 10.77 -28.71 -41.40
CA GLN A 212 9.98 -28.73 -42.63
C GLN A 212 10.37 -27.67 -43.67
N ASN A 213 11.45 -26.90 -43.43
CA ASN A 213 11.99 -25.91 -44.40
C ASN A 213 13.51 -26.00 -44.59
N LEU A 214 14.04 -27.18 -44.74
CA LEU A 214 15.37 -27.43 -45.28
C LEU A 214 15.28 -28.36 -46.46
#